data_5ce33cb6fa7e8a715baf3c188105fd9d
#
_entry.id   5ce33cb6fa7e8a715baf3c188105fd9d
#
_cell.length_a   1.000
_cell.length_b   1.000
_cell.length_c   1.000
_cell.angle_alpha   90.00
_cell.angle_beta   90.00
_cell.angle_gamma   90.00
#
_symmetry.space_group_name_H-M   'P 1'
#
loop_
_entity.id
_entity.type
_entity.pdbx_description
1 polymer ?
#
loop_
_entity_poly.entity_id
_entity_poly.type
_entity_poly.pdbx_seq_one_letter_code
_entity_poly.pdbx_strand_id
1 'polypeptide(L)'
;YETIHKKYNVLLQKELDKKEVQEGLIKACDVIDLIIAILRGSKNLKDAKACLMAGDTSKITFKAPGFEEDARRLHFTERQASAILEMRLYKLIGLEILALEKEHRETLRKIKEYTGILNSRTRMDEVIKADLDYIKNEFAVPRKTRIEDGKEAVYIEEPVQVRDVVFVMDRFGYCKILDKSVYDKNQETVETENTYIVPCRTDDKICMFTDTGNLHQIKVSDIPAGKLRDKGTPAENISKFDGTKEEIVYLTCTADIKGKNLIFATRMGMVKQVPSEEFETNNRLVASTKLQENDKIAAIVPVEGQTDVVLQTSSGVFLRFLAEEISVMKKNSRGVRGIKLAGGEELEQIYLIGENPIITYKKKEVHLNRLKLGKRDGKGSKVRL
;
A
#
# COMPACT_ATOMS: atom_id res chain seq x y z
N TYR A 1 -17.38 8.61 -16.17
CA TYR A 1 -18.59 7.82 -16.46
C TYR A 1 -19.16 7.21 -15.19
N GLU A 2 -18.39 6.39 -14.47
CA GLU A 2 -18.81 5.70 -13.24
C GLU A 2 -19.35 6.67 -12.16
N THR A 3 -18.67 7.77 -11.95
CA THR A 3 -19.07 8.82 -10.98
C THR A 3 -20.43 9.40 -11.30
N ILE A 4 -20.68 9.75 -12.57
CA ILE A 4 -21.96 10.29 -13.03
C ILE A 4 -23.06 9.23 -12.93
N HIS A 5 -22.75 7.99 -13.30
CA HIS A 5 -23.68 6.87 -13.14
C HIS A 5 -24.09 6.66 -11.66
N LYS A 6 -23.13 6.68 -10.73
CA LYS A 6 -23.41 6.63 -9.28
C LYS A 6 -24.25 7.83 -8.81
N LYS A 7 -23.93 9.06 -9.26
CA LYS A 7 -24.70 10.28 -8.96
C LYS A 7 -26.15 10.11 -9.34
N TYR A 8 -26.44 9.71 -10.58
CA TYR A 8 -27.81 9.58 -11.08
C TYR A 8 -28.57 8.40 -10.45
N ASN A 9 -27.92 7.31 -10.09
CA ASN A 9 -28.53 6.22 -9.33
C ASN A 9 -29.01 6.70 -7.95
N VAL A 10 -28.20 7.47 -7.23
CA VAL A 10 -28.57 8.03 -5.92
C VAL A 10 -29.72 9.05 -6.07
N LEU A 11 -29.68 9.90 -7.11
CA LEU A 11 -30.75 10.86 -7.37
C LEU A 11 -32.06 10.15 -7.74
N LEU A 12 -31.99 9.13 -8.58
CA LEU A 12 -33.15 8.33 -8.96
C LEU A 12 -33.78 7.67 -7.73
N GLN A 13 -32.96 7.04 -6.87
CA GLN A 13 -33.46 6.40 -5.67
C GLN A 13 -34.17 7.37 -4.72
N LYS A 14 -33.63 8.58 -4.56
CA LYS A 14 -34.27 9.64 -3.76
C LYS A 14 -35.63 10.05 -4.34
N GLU A 15 -35.73 10.21 -5.66
CA GLU A 15 -37.01 10.57 -6.27
C GLU A 15 -38.02 9.39 -6.24
N LEU A 16 -37.56 8.13 -6.30
CA LEU A 16 -38.42 6.96 -6.13
C LEU A 16 -38.95 6.86 -4.71
N ASP A 17 -38.11 7.07 -3.69
CA ASP A 17 -38.53 7.14 -2.29
C ASP A 17 -39.56 8.25 -2.04
N LYS A 18 -39.33 9.44 -2.66
CA LYS A 18 -40.24 10.58 -2.61
C LYS A 18 -41.59 10.25 -3.28
N LYS A 19 -41.56 9.63 -4.47
CA LYS A 19 -42.73 9.17 -5.19
C LYS A 19 -43.58 8.24 -4.34
N GLU A 20 -42.97 7.25 -3.70
CA GLU A 20 -43.69 6.29 -2.82
C GLU A 20 -44.48 7.04 -1.75
N VAL A 21 -43.85 7.97 -1.06
CA VAL A 21 -44.52 8.77 -0.01
C VAL A 21 -45.64 9.64 -0.59
N GLN A 22 -45.41 10.35 -1.69
CA GLN A 22 -46.39 11.22 -2.34
C GLN A 22 -47.62 10.45 -2.81
N GLU A 23 -47.43 9.27 -3.44
CA GLU A 23 -48.55 8.40 -3.84
C GLU A 23 -49.37 7.94 -2.65
N GLY A 24 -48.71 7.61 -1.53
CA GLY A 24 -49.41 7.27 -0.27
C GLY A 24 -50.22 8.43 0.29
N LEU A 25 -49.66 9.64 0.29
CA LEU A 25 -50.34 10.84 0.78
C LEU A 25 -51.51 11.26 -0.13
N ILE A 26 -51.38 11.19 -1.44
CA ILE A 26 -52.48 11.46 -2.40
C ILE A 26 -53.60 10.45 -2.17
N LYS A 27 -53.29 9.15 -2.14
CA LYS A 27 -54.29 8.11 -1.86
C LYS A 27 -54.94 8.27 -0.47
N ALA A 28 -54.18 8.74 0.53
CA ALA A 28 -54.73 9.01 1.86
C ALA A 28 -55.70 10.19 1.85
N CYS A 29 -55.48 11.21 1.03
CA CYS A 29 -56.43 12.33 0.88
C CYS A 29 -57.74 11.87 0.28
N ASP A 30 -57.78 10.91 -0.63
CA ASP A 30 -59.01 10.37 -1.22
C ASP A 30 -59.85 9.58 -0.20
N VAL A 31 -59.21 8.98 0.81
CA VAL A 31 -59.87 8.15 1.84
C VAL A 31 -59.70 8.76 3.24
N ILE A 32 -59.66 10.07 3.33
CA ILE A 32 -59.29 10.78 4.55
C ILE A 32 -60.28 10.52 5.72
N ASP A 33 -61.57 10.44 5.45
CA ASP A 33 -62.58 10.14 6.47
C ASP A 33 -62.39 8.77 7.10
N LEU A 34 -61.94 7.78 6.29
CA LEU A 34 -61.59 6.46 6.74
C LEU A 34 -60.34 6.50 7.64
N ILE A 35 -59.33 7.25 7.24
CA ILE A 35 -58.09 7.41 8.03
C ILE A 35 -58.39 8.09 9.37
N ILE A 36 -59.21 9.14 9.38
CA ILE A 36 -59.65 9.79 10.62
C ILE A 36 -60.43 8.81 11.51
N ALA A 37 -61.29 7.97 10.94
CA ALA A 37 -62.02 6.96 11.70
C ALA A 37 -61.08 5.92 12.31
N ILE A 38 -60.06 5.46 11.57
CA ILE A 38 -59.02 4.56 12.06
C ILE A 38 -58.26 5.19 13.22
N LEU A 39 -57.78 6.44 13.06
CA LEU A 39 -57.02 7.15 14.10
C LEU A 39 -57.85 7.35 15.38
N ARG A 40 -59.15 7.72 15.26
CA ARG A 40 -60.04 7.90 16.40
C ARG A 40 -60.44 6.59 17.08
N GLY A 41 -60.45 5.49 16.31
CA GLY A 41 -60.79 4.16 16.82
C GLY A 41 -59.60 3.39 17.39
N SER A 42 -58.38 3.85 17.14
CA SER A 42 -57.16 3.21 17.60
C SER A 42 -56.76 3.62 19.01
N LYS A 43 -56.23 2.70 19.81
CA LYS A 43 -55.74 2.99 21.17
C LYS A 43 -54.32 3.57 21.18
N ASN A 44 -53.53 3.28 20.17
CA ASN A 44 -52.17 3.74 20.02
C ASN A 44 -51.74 3.81 18.54
N LEU A 45 -50.61 4.46 18.28
CA LEU A 45 -50.10 4.67 16.94
C LEU A 45 -49.73 3.35 16.22
N LYS A 46 -49.33 2.32 16.98
CA LYS A 46 -48.92 1.01 16.44
C LYS A 46 -50.11 0.28 15.84
N ASP A 47 -51.26 0.32 16.51
CA ASP A 47 -52.50 -0.31 16.03
C ASP A 47 -53.02 0.42 14.78
N ALA A 48 -52.98 1.76 14.77
CA ALA A 48 -53.34 2.55 13.58
C ALA A 48 -52.41 2.22 12.39
N LYS A 49 -51.07 2.12 12.60
CA LYS A 49 -50.11 1.76 11.59
C LYS A 49 -50.34 0.35 11.03
N ALA A 50 -50.62 -0.62 11.90
CA ALA A 50 -50.96 -1.99 11.50
C ALA A 50 -52.21 -2.06 10.61
N CYS A 51 -53.22 -1.28 10.94
CA CYS A 51 -54.45 -1.18 10.12
C CYS A 51 -54.14 -0.56 8.73
N LEU A 52 -53.39 0.52 8.67
CA LEU A 52 -53.02 1.17 7.40
C LEU A 52 -52.18 0.25 6.50
N MET A 53 -51.30 -0.57 7.08
CA MET A 53 -50.39 -1.43 6.33
C MET A 53 -51.01 -2.75 5.91
N ALA A 54 -51.72 -3.41 6.79
CA ALA A 54 -52.20 -4.79 6.62
C ALA A 54 -53.75 -4.93 6.71
N GLY A 55 -54.48 -3.84 6.88
CA GLY A 55 -55.92 -3.89 7.07
C GLY A 55 -56.36 -4.55 8.39
N ASP A 56 -55.47 -4.59 9.40
CA ASP A 56 -55.76 -5.19 10.70
C ASP A 56 -56.74 -4.32 11.51
N THR A 57 -58.01 -4.68 11.48
CA THR A 57 -59.10 -3.97 12.17
C THR A 57 -59.35 -4.49 13.59
N SER A 58 -58.68 -5.57 14.02
CA SER A 58 -58.98 -6.31 15.27
C SER A 58 -58.89 -5.46 16.54
N LYS A 59 -58.13 -4.39 16.52
CA LYS A 59 -57.87 -3.49 17.66
C LYS A 59 -58.47 -2.09 17.48
N ILE A 60 -59.29 -1.89 16.44
CA ILE A 60 -59.86 -0.60 16.10
C ILE A 60 -61.37 -0.62 16.31
N THR A 61 -61.91 0.42 16.97
CA THR A 61 -63.35 0.55 17.21
C THR A 61 -63.94 1.57 16.24
N PHE A 62 -64.64 1.08 15.22
CA PHE A 62 -65.32 1.94 14.25
C PHE A 62 -66.69 2.38 14.75
N LYS A 63 -67.01 3.66 14.55
CA LYS A 63 -68.31 4.24 14.94
C LYS A 63 -69.38 4.19 13.83
N ALA A 64 -68.95 4.07 12.59
CA ALA A 64 -69.84 4.05 11.43
C ALA A 64 -69.72 2.70 10.68
N PRO A 65 -70.89 2.13 10.23
CA PRO A 65 -70.87 0.91 9.43
C PRO A 65 -70.23 1.13 8.10
N GLY A 66 -69.47 0.13 7.60
CA GLY A 66 -68.80 0.15 6.31
C GLY A 66 -67.29 0.50 6.38
N PHE A 67 -66.86 1.32 7.32
CA PHE A 67 -65.44 1.68 7.44
C PHE A 67 -64.53 0.50 7.79
N GLU A 68 -65.02 -0.50 8.46
CA GLU A 68 -64.26 -1.70 8.78
C GLU A 68 -63.91 -2.51 7.54
N GLU A 69 -64.84 -2.67 6.58
CA GLU A 69 -64.61 -3.38 5.33
C GLU A 69 -63.61 -2.60 4.43
N ASP A 70 -63.78 -1.29 4.36
CA ASP A 70 -62.88 -0.44 3.58
C ASP A 70 -61.49 -0.39 4.21
N ALA A 71 -61.36 -0.39 5.55
CA ALA A 71 -60.09 -0.43 6.25
C ALA A 71 -59.32 -1.74 5.99
N ARG A 72 -60.04 -2.89 5.87
CA ARG A 72 -59.41 -4.19 5.51
C ARG A 72 -58.78 -4.21 4.12
N ARG A 73 -59.14 -3.29 3.23
CA ARG A 73 -58.63 -3.17 1.87
C ARG A 73 -57.42 -2.23 1.79
N LEU A 74 -57.03 -1.60 2.91
CA LEU A 74 -55.86 -0.71 2.91
C LEU A 74 -54.53 -1.51 2.93
N HIS A 75 -53.65 -1.15 2.05
CA HIS A 75 -52.33 -1.75 1.91
C HIS A 75 -51.30 -0.65 1.63
N PHE A 76 -51.03 0.19 2.61
CA PHE A 76 -49.94 1.19 2.51
C PHE A 76 -48.62 0.56 2.90
N THR A 77 -47.54 1.04 2.30
CA THR A 77 -46.21 0.65 2.74
C THR A 77 -45.91 1.26 4.13
N GLU A 78 -44.88 0.74 4.78
CA GLU A 78 -44.47 1.26 6.10
C GLU A 78 -44.12 2.76 6.04
N ARG A 79 -43.42 3.19 4.97
CA ARG A 79 -43.08 4.59 4.73
C ARG A 79 -44.32 5.44 4.50
N GLN A 80 -45.24 4.96 3.69
CA GLN A 80 -46.51 5.64 3.44
C GLN A 80 -47.34 5.78 4.72
N ALA A 81 -47.49 4.69 5.47
CA ALA A 81 -48.26 4.71 6.73
C ALA A 81 -47.63 5.68 7.74
N SER A 82 -46.31 5.71 7.88
CA SER A 82 -45.60 6.66 8.74
C SER A 82 -45.85 8.11 8.32
N ALA A 83 -45.71 8.40 7.02
CA ALA A 83 -45.97 9.75 6.48
C ALA A 83 -47.42 10.22 6.66
N ILE A 84 -48.40 9.30 6.53
CA ILE A 84 -49.81 9.58 6.76
C ILE A 84 -50.06 9.93 8.24
N LEU A 85 -49.45 9.16 9.16
CA LEU A 85 -49.60 9.38 10.60
C LEU A 85 -48.94 10.67 11.10
N GLU A 86 -47.91 11.14 10.39
CA GLU A 86 -47.21 12.40 10.68
C GLU A 86 -47.85 13.62 9.94
N MET A 87 -48.83 13.37 9.09
CA MET A 87 -49.42 14.44 8.27
C MET A 87 -50.20 15.44 9.12
N ARG A 88 -49.92 16.71 8.92
CA ARG A 88 -50.63 17.79 9.60
C ARG A 88 -51.96 18.08 8.92
N LEU A 89 -53.00 18.36 9.72
CA LEU A 89 -54.37 18.58 9.24
C LEU A 89 -54.50 19.65 8.16
N TYR A 90 -53.72 20.72 8.19
CA TYR A 90 -53.81 21.76 7.17
C TYR A 90 -53.39 21.28 5.76
N LYS A 91 -52.64 20.18 5.66
CA LYS A 91 -52.28 19.55 4.39
C LYS A 91 -53.48 18.98 3.61
N LEU A 92 -54.63 18.89 4.27
CA LEU A 92 -55.89 18.43 3.68
C LEU A 92 -56.67 19.58 3.00
N ILE A 93 -56.20 20.81 3.04
CA ILE A 93 -56.82 21.93 2.32
C ILE A 93 -56.59 21.71 0.82
N GLY A 94 -57.63 21.95 0.00
CA GLY A 94 -57.59 21.65 -1.42
C GLY A 94 -56.41 22.30 -2.21
N LEU A 95 -55.95 23.49 -1.80
CA LEU A 95 -54.73 24.11 -2.37
C LEU A 95 -53.44 23.35 -2.10
N GLU A 96 -53.34 22.74 -0.90
CA GLU A 96 -52.17 21.92 -0.52
C GLU A 96 -52.18 20.57 -1.26
N ILE A 97 -53.36 19.98 -1.49
CA ILE A 97 -53.48 18.76 -2.31
C ILE A 97 -53.05 19.03 -3.75
N LEU A 98 -53.48 20.13 -4.34
CA LEU A 98 -53.03 20.55 -5.69
C LEU A 98 -51.50 20.78 -5.75
N ALA A 99 -50.93 21.37 -4.70
CA ALA A 99 -49.47 21.53 -4.58
C ALA A 99 -48.77 20.19 -4.52
N LEU A 100 -49.27 19.22 -3.72
CA LEU A 100 -48.74 17.86 -3.63
C LEU A 100 -48.80 17.13 -4.97
N GLU A 101 -49.93 17.22 -5.70
CA GLU A 101 -50.05 16.64 -7.04
C GLU A 101 -49.09 17.28 -8.04
N LYS A 102 -48.84 18.61 -7.97
CA LYS A 102 -47.85 19.29 -8.78
C LYS A 102 -46.47 18.77 -8.49
N GLU A 103 -46.08 18.67 -7.21
CA GLU A 103 -44.79 18.10 -6.82
C GLU A 103 -44.65 16.64 -7.28
N HIS A 104 -45.71 15.85 -7.19
CA HIS A 104 -45.68 14.47 -7.68
C HIS A 104 -45.42 14.40 -9.18
N ARG A 105 -46.06 15.26 -9.99
CA ARG A 105 -45.80 15.35 -11.43
C ARG A 105 -44.34 15.73 -11.71
N GLU A 106 -43.78 16.64 -10.93
CA GLU A 106 -42.33 17.01 -11.07
C GLU A 106 -41.40 15.85 -10.70
N THR A 107 -41.73 15.11 -9.64
CA THR A 107 -41.02 13.90 -9.22
C THR A 107 -41.02 12.84 -10.33
N LEU A 108 -42.19 12.55 -10.93
CA LEU A 108 -42.29 11.64 -12.06
C LEU A 108 -41.49 12.07 -13.28
N ARG A 109 -41.45 13.38 -13.57
CA ARG A 109 -40.62 13.92 -14.65
C ARG A 109 -39.12 13.66 -14.41
N LYS A 110 -38.67 13.93 -13.18
CA LYS A 110 -37.26 13.66 -12.79
C LYS A 110 -36.90 12.19 -12.84
N ILE A 111 -37.79 11.30 -12.37
CA ILE A 111 -37.60 9.85 -12.47
C ILE A 111 -37.43 9.42 -13.92
N LYS A 112 -38.29 9.93 -14.82
CA LYS A 112 -38.19 9.65 -16.26
C LYS A 112 -36.88 10.16 -16.86
N GLU A 113 -36.47 11.37 -16.47
CA GLU A 113 -35.21 11.98 -16.90
C GLU A 113 -33.99 11.15 -16.44
N TYR A 114 -33.88 10.86 -15.15
CA TYR A 114 -32.76 10.14 -14.57
C TYR A 114 -32.69 8.68 -15.08
N THR A 115 -33.83 8.03 -15.21
CA THR A 115 -33.91 6.71 -15.84
C THR A 115 -33.44 6.76 -17.30
N GLY A 116 -33.83 7.81 -18.04
CA GLY A 116 -33.41 7.98 -19.42
C GLY A 116 -31.90 8.23 -19.55
N ILE A 117 -31.28 8.96 -18.62
CA ILE A 117 -29.84 9.19 -18.57
C ILE A 117 -29.10 7.88 -18.25
N LEU A 118 -29.58 7.13 -17.27
CA LEU A 118 -28.95 5.86 -16.85
C LEU A 118 -29.04 4.76 -17.91
N ASN A 119 -30.12 4.73 -18.70
CA ASN A 119 -30.35 3.70 -19.70
C ASN A 119 -29.80 4.06 -21.10
N SER A 120 -29.28 5.27 -21.30
CA SER A 120 -28.77 5.73 -22.59
C SER A 120 -27.37 6.29 -22.46
N ARG A 121 -26.41 5.61 -23.10
CA ARG A 121 -25.02 6.07 -23.15
C ARG A 121 -24.90 7.46 -23.76
N THR A 122 -25.65 7.73 -24.83
CA THR A 122 -25.64 9.03 -25.50
C THR A 122 -26.10 10.14 -24.57
N ARG A 123 -27.19 9.93 -23.82
CA ARG A 123 -27.66 10.94 -22.83
C ARG A 123 -26.68 11.12 -21.69
N MET A 124 -26.03 10.05 -21.24
CA MET A 124 -24.98 10.13 -20.23
C MET A 124 -23.79 10.97 -20.74
N ASP A 125 -23.37 10.75 -21.97
CA ASP A 125 -22.29 11.53 -22.60
C ASP A 125 -22.67 13.02 -22.76
N GLU A 126 -23.95 13.31 -23.08
CA GLU A 126 -24.46 14.69 -23.14
C GLU A 126 -24.37 15.38 -21.78
N VAL A 127 -24.76 14.70 -20.69
CA VAL A 127 -24.65 15.23 -19.33
C VAL A 127 -23.19 15.48 -18.95
N ILE A 128 -22.29 14.53 -19.25
CA ILE A 128 -20.85 14.68 -18.98
C ILE A 128 -20.30 15.89 -19.74
N LYS A 129 -20.67 16.05 -21.02
CA LYS A 129 -20.25 17.21 -21.82
C LYS A 129 -20.75 18.51 -21.22
N ALA A 130 -22.02 18.57 -20.82
CA ALA A 130 -22.59 19.76 -20.21
C ALA A 130 -21.90 20.13 -18.89
N ASP A 131 -21.61 19.15 -18.01
CA ASP A 131 -20.88 19.37 -16.77
C ASP A 131 -19.45 19.88 -17.07
N LEU A 132 -18.76 19.33 -18.09
CA LEU A 132 -17.42 19.77 -18.50
C LEU A 132 -17.43 21.16 -19.12
N ASP A 133 -18.43 21.48 -19.94
CA ASP A 133 -18.58 22.80 -20.55
C ASP A 133 -18.87 23.87 -19.49
N TYR A 134 -19.68 23.54 -18.49
CA TYR A 134 -19.89 24.42 -17.33
C TYR A 134 -18.57 24.71 -16.61
N ILE A 135 -17.78 23.66 -16.26
CA ILE A 135 -16.49 23.83 -15.60
C ILE A 135 -15.53 24.64 -16.46
N LYS A 136 -15.51 24.38 -17.76
CA LYS A 136 -14.68 25.13 -18.71
C LYS A 136 -15.05 26.63 -18.71
N ASN A 137 -16.34 26.94 -18.78
CA ASN A 137 -16.80 28.34 -18.87
C ASN A 137 -16.55 29.13 -17.58
N GLU A 138 -16.71 28.48 -16.41
CA GLU A 138 -16.55 29.13 -15.10
C GLU A 138 -15.09 29.21 -14.62
N PHE A 139 -14.27 28.20 -14.95
CA PHE A 139 -12.96 28.02 -14.31
C PHE A 139 -11.79 27.99 -15.32
N ALA A 140 -12.03 28.04 -16.64
CA ALA A 140 -10.95 28.02 -17.60
C ALA A 140 -10.05 29.24 -17.49
N VAL A 141 -8.78 29.01 -17.37
CA VAL A 141 -7.75 30.05 -17.46
C VAL A 141 -6.97 29.90 -18.77
N PRO A 142 -6.49 30.98 -19.37
CA PRO A 142 -5.65 30.90 -20.55
C PRO A 142 -4.43 30.06 -20.30
N ARG A 143 -4.04 29.25 -21.28
CA ARG A 143 -2.83 28.43 -21.21
C ARG A 143 -1.62 29.32 -20.99
N LYS A 144 -0.85 29.07 -19.94
CA LYS A 144 0.39 29.79 -19.63
C LYS A 144 1.59 29.30 -20.44
N THR A 145 1.58 28.03 -20.87
CA THR A 145 2.64 27.45 -21.71
C THR A 145 2.38 27.70 -23.17
N ARG A 146 3.36 28.18 -23.92
CA ARG A 146 3.34 28.23 -25.40
C ARG A 146 3.50 26.84 -25.96
N ILE A 147 2.74 26.49 -26.98
CA ILE A 147 3.04 25.37 -27.86
C ILE A 147 3.89 25.96 -28.97
N GLU A 148 5.15 25.61 -29.01
CA GLU A 148 6.05 25.94 -30.11
C GLU A 148 6.30 24.64 -30.87
N ASP A 149 6.39 24.72 -32.21
CA ASP A 149 6.86 23.62 -33.03
C ASP A 149 8.34 23.42 -32.70
N GLY A 150 8.59 22.61 -31.64
CA GLY A 150 9.92 22.28 -31.21
C GLY A 150 10.59 21.42 -32.28
N LYS A 151 11.76 21.82 -32.73
CA LYS A 151 12.76 20.86 -33.20
C LYS A 151 12.85 19.81 -32.13
N GLU A 152 12.90 18.51 -32.51
CA GLU A 152 13.02 17.39 -31.56
C GLU A 152 13.91 17.79 -30.39
N ALA A 153 13.34 17.82 -29.20
CA ALA A 153 14.13 18.10 -28.01
C ALA A 153 15.11 16.93 -27.89
N VAL A 154 16.32 17.13 -28.38
CA VAL A 154 17.43 16.24 -28.04
C VAL A 154 17.62 16.45 -26.54
N TYR A 155 17.08 15.54 -25.76
CA TYR A 155 17.39 15.45 -24.34
C TYR A 155 18.89 15.11 -24.26
N ILE A 156 19.71 16.15 -24.16
CA ILE A 156 21.13 16.01 -23.82
C ILE A 156 21.10 15.77 -22.30
N GLU A 157 21.21 14.51 -21.88
CA GLU A 157 21.57 14.20 -20.49
C GLU A 157 22.84 15.02 -20.20
N GLU A 158 22.74 16.02 -19.33
CA GLU A 158 23.95 16.69 -18.85
C GLU A 158 24.85 15.61 -18.26
N PRO A 159 26.08 15.48 -18.75
CA PRO A 159 26.97 14.44 -18.26
C PRO A 159 27.16 14.67 -16.75
N VAL A 160 26.81 13.69 -15.97
CA VAL A 160 27.01 13.71 -14.51
C VAL A 160 28.48 13.97 -14.29
N GLN A 161 28.83 15.11 -13.67
CA GLN A 161 30.24 15.39 -13.33
C GLN A 161 30.67 14.32 -12.34
N VAL A 162 31.54 13.44 -12.83
CA VAL A 162 32.09 12.35 -12.04
C VAL A 162 33.04 12.91 -10.98
N ARG A 163 32.71 12.71 -9.72
CA ARG A 163 33.50 13.11 -8.56
C ARG A 163 33.36 12.08 -7.44
N ASP A 164 34.41 12.02 -6.61
CA ASP A 164 34.44 11.15 -5.45
C ASP A 164 33.58 11.75 -4.34
N VAL A 165 32.71 10.93 -3.79
CA VAL A 165 31.78 11.27 -2.71
C VAL A 165 31.73 10.12 -1.71
N VAL A 166 31.13 10.37 -0.54
CA VAL A 166 30.90 9.33 0.47
C VAL A 166 29.41 9.26 0.75
N PHE A 167 28.82 8.11 0.48
CA PHE A 167 27.46 7.82 0.93
C PHE A 167 27.48 7.51 2.42
N VAL A 168 26.59 8.15 3.17
CA VAL A 168 26.39 7.89 4.60
C VAL A 168 24.94 7.65 4.89
N MET A 169 24.67 6.72 5.81
CA MET A 169 23.32 6.45 6.31
C MET A 169 23.36 6.16 7.80
N ASP A 170 22.47 6.83 8.55
CA ASP A 170 22.36 6.67 9.99
C ASP A 170 21.53 5.43 10.35
N ARG A 171 21.45 5.13 11.65
CA ARG A 171 20.68 3.99 12.20
C ARG A 171 19.16 4.09 11.96
N PHE A 172 18.65 5.25 11.59
CA PHE A 172 17.24 5.49 11.32
C PHE A 172 16.89 5.42 9.82
N GLY A 173 17.90 5.14 8.97
CA GLY A 173 17.72 5.05 7.53
C GLY A 173 17.75 6.40 6.79
N TYR A 174 18.19 7.50 7.43
CA TYR A 174 18.41 8.76 6.73
C TYR A 174 19.76 8.72 6.02
N CYS A 175 19.76 8.99 4.73
CA CYS A 175 20.96 8.95 3.90
C CYS A 175 21.21 10.26 3.16
N LYS A 176 22.46 10.52 2.86
CA LYS A 176 22.97 11.64 2.08
C LYS A 176 24.32 11.30 1.48
N ILE A 177 24.76 12.10 0.53
CA ILE A 177 26.15 12.07 0.06
C ILE A 177 26.93 13.27 0.62
N LEU A 178 28.15 13.02 1.03
CA LEU A 178 29.11 14.03 1.47
C LEU A 178 30.24 14.12 0.43
N ASP A 179 30.76 15.32 0.19
CA ASP A 179 31.99 15.45 -0.58
C ASP A 179 33.13 14.76 0.19
N LYS A 180 34.00 14.04 -0.53
CA LYS A 180 35.10 13.31 0.09
C LYS A 180 35.98 14.19 0.97
N SER A 181 36.26 15.42 0.55
CA SER A 181 37.03 16.39 1.33
C SER A 181 36.37 16.80 2.67
N VAL A 182 35.05 16.73 2.74
CA VAL A 182 34.31 16.99 3.99
C VAL A 182 34.37 15.78 4.91
N TYR A 183 34.26 14.58 4.37
CA TYR A 183 34.40 13.33 5.10
C TYR A 183 35.80 13.20 5.70
N ASP A 184 36.84 13.38 4.90
CA ASP A 184 38.26 13.22 5.32
C ASP A 184 38.62 14.16 6.50
N LYS A 185 38.02 15.36 6.56
CA LYS A 185 38.21 16.31 7.67
C LYS A 185 37.40 16.00 8.93
N ASN A 186 36.34 15.16 8.85
CA ASN A 186 35.39 14.93 9.93
C ASN A 186 35.10 13.43 10.13
N GLN A 187 36.05 12.57 9.78
CA GLN A 187 35.88 11.11 9.73
C GLN A 187 35.32 10.54 11.03
N GLU A 188 35.91 10.85 12.17
CA GLU A 188 35.48 10.38 13.51
C GLU A 188 34.03 10.71 13.81
N THR A 189 33.58 11.93 13.49
CA THR A 189 32.20 12.36 13.70
C THR A 189 31.24 11.58 12.78
N VAL A 190 31.59 11.44 11.50
CA VAL A 190 30.75 10.74 10.53
C VAL A 190 30.62 9.25 10.89
N GLU A 191 31.72 8.61 11.32
CA GLU A 191 31.75 7.21 11.73
C GLU A 191 30.95 6.95 13.01
N THR A 192 30.88 7.92 13.89
CA THR A 192 30.09 7.81 15.13
C THR A 192 28.59 7.98 14.89
N GLU A 193 28.21 8.87 13.95
CA GLU A 193 26.82 9.23 13.70
C GLU A 193 26.12 8.29 12.69
N ASN A 194 26.88 7.60 11.85
CA ASN A 194 26.31 6.78 10.77
C ASN A 194 26.67 5.30 10.90
N THR A 195 25.71 4.45 10.55
CA THR A 195 25.85 2.99 10.55
C THR A 195 26.52 2.49 9.27
N TYR A 196 26.24 3.16 8.14
CA TYR A 196 26.80 2.80 6.85
C TYR A 196 27.56 3.98 6.26
N ILE A 197 28.77 3.71 5.82
CA ILE A 197 29.67 4.68 5.19
C ILE A 197 30.31 4.00 4.01
N VAL A 198 29.99 4.47 2.80
CA VAL A 198 30.46 3.86 1.56
C VAL A 198 31.09 4.92 0.67
N PRO A 199 32.42 4.94 0.53
CA PRO A 199 33.08 5.74 -0.49
C PRO A 199 32.63 5.29 -1.88
N CYS A 200 32.21 6.23 -2.72
CA CYS A 200 31.71 5.93 -4.06
C CYS A 200 31.90 7.14 -4.99
N ARG A 201 31.49 6.97 -6.24
CA ARG A 201 31.53 8.04 -7.25
C ARG A 201 30.10 8.44 -7.61
N THR A 202 29.90 9.65 -8.09
CA THR A 202 28.58 10.17 -8.48
C THR A 202 27.92 9.39 -9.62
N ASP A 203 28.68 8.67 -10.44
CA ASP A 203 28.22 7.81 -11.54
C ASP A 203 27.92 6.35 -11.08
N ASP A 204 28.10 6.04 -9.80
CA ASP A 204 27.92 4.72 -9.21
C ASP A 204 26.47 4.48 -8.73
N LYS A 205 26.22 3.30 -8.21
CA LYS A 205 24.94 2.93 -7.55
C LYS A 205 25.21 2.37 -6.16
N ILE A 206 24.41 2.77 -5.21
CA ILE A 206 24.35 2.12 -3.89
C ILE A 206 23.46 0.87 -3.99
N CYS A 207 23.99 -0.23 -3.50
CA CYS A 207 23.36 -1.55 -3.47
C CYS A 207 23.01 -1.90 -2.03
N MET A 208 21.73 -1.94 -1.71
CA MET A 208 21.22 -2.35 -0.40
C MET A 208 20.60 -3.75 -0.52
N PHE A 209 21.25 -4.75 0.03
CA PHE A 209 20.74 -6.12 0.10
C PHE A 209 20.01 -6.33 1.41
N THR A 210 18.81 -6.92 1.35
CA THR A 210 17.96 -7.10 2.51
C THR A 210 17.81 -8.57 2.92
N ASP A 211 17.41 -8.77 4.16
CA ASP A 211 17.18 -10.11 4.75
C ASP A 211 16.09 -10.90 4.04
N THR A 212 15.17 -10.22 3.36
CA THR A 212 14.09 -10.81 2.54
C THR A 212 14.56 -11.29 1.16
N GLY A 213 15.83 -11.10 0.82
CA GLY A 213 16.38 -11.51 -0.48
C GLY A 213 16.18 -10.50 -1.59
N ASN A 214 15.91 -9.25 -1.28
CA ASN A 214 15.83 -8.15 -2.23
C ASN A 214 17.16 -7.39 -2.33
N LEU A 215 17.38 -6.79 -3.48
CA LEU A 215 18.41 -5.80 -3.73
C LEU A 215 17.72 -4.50 -4.18
N HIS A 216 17.89 -3.43 -3.41
CA HIS A 216 17.51 -2.08 -3.79
C HIS A 216 18.72 -1.34 -4.33
N GLN A 217 18.59 -0.77 -5.53
CA GLN A 217 19.65 0.02 -6.17
C GLN A 217 19.24 1.48 -6.28
N ILE A 218 20.11 2.39 -5.84
CA ILE A 218 19.92 3.83 -5.91
C ILE A 218 21.12 4.42 -6.65
N LYS A 219 20.89 5.19 -7.72
CA LYS A 219 21.96 5.95 -8.35
C LYS A 219 22.49 6.99 -7.36
N VAL A 220 23.78 7.09 -7.20
CA VAL A 220 24.41 8.08 -6.32
C VAL A 220 24.00 9.50 -6.71
N SER A 221 23.83 9.77 -8.01
CA SER A 221 23.33 11.05 -8.54
C SER A 221 21.92 11.41 -8.08
N ASP A 222 21.08 10.43 -7.73
CA ASP A 222 19.69 10.64 -7.25
C ASP A 222 19.65 10.92 -5.74
N ILE A 223 20.76 10.74 -5.02
CA ILE A 223 20.85 10.95 -3.56
C ILE A 223 21.18 12.41 -3.28
N PRO A 224 20.42 13.10 -2.43
CA PRO A 224 20.71 14.50 -2.12
C PRO A 224 22.09 14.70 -1.50
N ALA A 225 22.84 15.67 -2.03
CA ALA A 225 24.05 16.14 -1.38
C ALA A 225 23.70 16.92 -0.12
N GLY A 226 24.35 16.61 0.99
CA GLY A 226 24.10 17.22 2.28
C GLY A 226 25.38 17.81 2.91
N LYS A 227 25.18 18.76 3.83
CA LYS A 227 26.25 19.21 4.73
C LYS A 227 26.38 18.23 5.90
N LEU A 228 27.50 18.32 6.63
CA LEU A 228 27.75 17.43 7.77
C LEU A 228 26.58 17.34 8.76
N ARG A 229 25.96 18.48 9.08
CA ARG A 229 24.87 18.59 10.07
C ARG A 229 23.46 18.34 9.50
N ASP A 230 23.33 18.17 8.20
CA ASP A 230 22.02 17.90 7.59
C ASP A 230 21.57 16.48 7.93
N LYS A 231 20.28 16.30 8.20
CA LYS A 231 19.73 15.00 8.55
C LYS A 231 19.71 14.01 7.37
N GLY A 232 19.68 14.53 6.13
CA GLY A 232 19.55 13.71 4.93
C GLY A 232 18.08 13.37 4.61
N THR A 233 17.91 12.40 3.70
CA THR A 233 16.59 11.94 3.22
C THR A 233 16.40 10.47 3.60
N PRO A 234 15.20 10.04 4.03
CA PRO A 234 14.93 8.63 4.28
C PRO A 234 15.17 7.80 3.03
N ALA A 235 15.84 6.65 3.17
CA ALA A 235 16.11 5.73 2.05
C ALA A 235 14.82 5.25 1.37
N GLU A 236 13.71 5.16 2.12
CA GLU A 236 12.38 4.81 1.63
C GLU A 236 11.84 5.81 0.59
N ASN A 237 12.22 7.09 0.69
CA ASN A 237 11.76 8.14 -0.23
C ASN A 237 12.48 8.12 -1.59
N ILE A 238 13.68 7.54 -1.65
CA ILE A 238 14.52 7.50 -2.86
C ILE A 238 14.69 6.09 -3.43
N SER A 239 14.18 5.07 -2.74
CA SER A 239 14.18 3.67 -3.16
C SER A 239 12.82 3.02 -2.95
N LYS A 240 12.73 1.71 -3.22
CA LYS A 240 11.56 0.89 -2.88
C LYS A 240 11.76 0.10 -1.58
N PHE A 241 12.76 0.46 -0.79
CA PHE A 241 13.03 -0.13 0.51
C PHE A 241 11.92 0.23 1.51
N ASP A 242 11.53 -0.73 2.32
CA ASP A 242 10.51 -0.56 3.38
C ASP A 242 11.08 -1.14 4.70
N GLY A 243 11.66 -0.27 5.51
CA GLY A 243 12.31 -0.65 6.77
C GLY A 243 11.35 -1.28 7.81
N THR A 244 10.04 -1.29 7.57
CA THR A 244 9.07 -2.01 8.42
C THR A 244 8.97 -3.50 8.06
N LYS A 245 9.39 -3.89 6.86
CA LYS A 245 9.26 -5.25 6.32
C LYS A 245 10.57 -5.98 6.14
N GLU A 246 11.66 -5.24 5.97
CA GLU A 246 12.96 -5.80 5.62
C GLU A 246 14.10 -5.05 6.30
N GLU A 247 15.18 -5.77 6.58
CA GLU A 247 16.39 -5.25 7.21
C GLU A 247 17.56 -5.29 6.22
N ILE A 248 18.42 -4.27 6.24
CA ILE A 248 19.63 -4.24 5.40
C ILE A 248 20.67 -5.17 6.02
N VAL A 249 21.08 -6.19 5.28
CA VAL A 249 22.12 -7.15 5.71
C VAL A 249 23.49 -6.84 5.08
N TYR A 250 23.51 -6.18 3.93
CA TYR A 250 24.74 -5.74 3.28
C TYR A 250 24.48 -4.50 2.43
N LEU A 251 25.32 -3.47 2.62
CA LEU A 251 25.23 -2.22 1.89
C LEU A 251 26.61 -1.86 1.33
N THR A 252 26.67 -1.57 0.05
CA THR A 252 27.89 -1.28 -0.68
C THR A 252 27.60 -0.46 -1.94
N CYS A 253 28.62 -0.05 -2.69
CA CYS A 253 28.47 0.49 -4.03
C CYS A 253 28.77 -0.56 -5.12
N THR A 254 28.31 -0.30 -6.34
CA THR A 254 28.55 -1.22 -7.48
C THR A 254 30.03 -1.39 -7.79
N ALA A 255 30.83 -0.35 -7.60
CA ALA A 255 32.26 -0.40 -7.85
C ALA A 255 32.99 -1.39 -6.93
N ASP A 256 32.58 -1.46 -5.65
CA ASP A 256 33.24 -2.30 -4.64
C ASP A 256 33.04 -3.81 -4.89
N ILE A 257 31.92 -4.18 -5.50
CA ILE A 257 31.58 -5.59 -5.76
C ILE A 257 31.89 -6.03 -7.20
N LYS A 258 32.23 -5.09 -8.07
CA LYS A 258 32.47 -5.36 -9.48
C LYS A 258 33.58 -6.42 -9.69
N GLY A 259 33.27 -7.46 -10.46
CA GLY A 259 34.15 -8.59 -10.73
C GLY A 259 34.37 -9.55 -9.57
N LYS A 260 33.59 -9.41 -8.47
CA LYS A 260 33.68 -10.30 -7.31
C LYS A 260 32.47 -11.24 -7.26
N ASN A 261 32.63 -12.37 -6.59
CA ASN A 261 31.48 -13.18 -6.19
C ASN A 261 30.98 -12.73 -4.82
N LEU A 262 29.65 -12.73 -4.63
CA LEU A 262 29.03 -12.51 -3.33
C LEU A 262 28.59 -13.85 -2.74
N ILE A 263 29.06 -14.18 -1.52
CA ILE A 263 28.56 -15.32 -0.77
C ILE A 263 27.33 -14.89 -0.01
N PHE A 264 26.19 -15.51 -0.33
CA PHE A 264 24.94 -15.38 0.39
C PHE A 264 24.85 -16.51 1.41
N ALA A 265 24.58 -16.20 2.64
CA ALA A 265 24.33 -17.15 3.71
C ALA A 265 22.96 -16.89 4.33
N THR A 266 22.11 -17.92 4.44
CA THR A 266 20.76 -17.79 5.01
C THR A 266 20.71 -18.32 6.42
N ARG A 267 19.71 -17.89 7.20
CA ARG A 267 19.51 -18.33 8.59
C ARG A 267 19.31 -19.85 8.70
N MET A 268 18.72 -20.47 7.67
CA MET A 268 18.58 -21.93 7.61
C MET A 268 19.88 -22.65 7.16
N GLY A 269 21.01 -21.94 7.10
CA GLY A 269 22.32 -22.52 6.82
C GLY A 269 22.57 -22.83 5.34
N MET A 270 21.80 -22.28 4.43
CA MET A 270 22.07 -22.40 2.99
C MET A 270 23.11 -21.36 2.56
N VAL A 271 23.99 -21.75 1.65
CA VAL A 271 25.03 -20.87 1.10
C VAL A 271 25.10 -20.98 -0.41
N LYS A 272 25.49 -19.91 -1.08
CA LYS A 272 25.82 -19.88 -2.52
C LYS A 272 26.75 -18.74 -2.83
N GLN A 273 27.48 -18.82 -3.93
CA GLN A 273 28.17 -17.69 -4.53
C GLN A 273 27.36 -17.18 -5.71
N VAL A 274 27.24 -15.87 -5.85
CA VAL A 274 26.60 -15.22 -6.98
C VAL A 274 27.57 -14.19 -7.57
N PRO A 275 27.90 -14.26 -8.87
CA PRO A 275 28.74 -13.26 -9.53
C PRO A 275 28.05 -11.88 -9.47
N SER A 276 28.84 -10.83 -9.24
CA SER A 276 28.32 -9.45 -9.16
C SER A 276 27.63 -8.99 -10.45
N GLU A 277 28.02 -9.55 -11.59
CA GLU A 277 27.44 -9.27 -12.91
C GLU A 277 25.92 -9.59 -12.95
N GLU A 278 25.45 -10.54 -12.14
CA GLU A 278 24.02 -10.86 -12.00
C GLU A 278 23.20 -9.68 -11.45
N PHE A 279 23.86 -8.69 -10.84
CA PHE A 279 23.25 -7.49 -10.26
C PHE A 279 23.46 -6.22 -11.09
N GLU A 280 24.18 -6.30 -12.21
CA GLU A 280 24.33 -5.20 -13.16
C GLU A 280 23.04 -5.00 -13.94
N THR A 281 22.17 -4.13 -13.44
CA THR A 281 20.86 -3.85 -14.03
C THR A 281 20.43 -2.40 -13.78
N ASN A 282 19.51 -1.92 -14.59
CA ASN A 282 18.91 -0.59 -14.40
C ASN A 282 17.64 -0.64 -13.51
N ASN A 283 17.23 -1.82 -13.08
CA ASN A 283 16.06 -1.95 -12.20
C ASN A 283 16.43 -1.50 -10.77
N ARG A 284 15.57 -0.67 -10.20
CA ARG A 284 15.73 -0.18 -8.80
C ARG A 284 15.49 -1.24 -7.74
N LEU A 285 14.76 -2.30 -8.08
CA LEU A 285 14.46 -3.44 -7.20
C LEU A 285 14.66 -4.73 -7.97
N VAL A 286 15.46 -5.63 -7.42
CA VAL A 286 15.79 -6.94 -8.00
C VAL A 286 15.78 -8.00 -6.91
N ALA A 287 15.25 -9.19 -7.20
CA ALA A 287 15.45 -10.35 -6.31
C ALA A 287 16.94 -10.74 -6.36
N SER A 288 17.62 -10.69 -5.21
CA SER A 288 19.05 -11.05 -5.08
C SER A 288 19.27 -12.53 -4.83
N THR A 289 18.25 -13.21 -4.29
CA THR A 289 18.24 -14.65 -4.06
C THR A 289 16.82 -15.21 -4.02
N LYS A 290 16.68 -16.54 -4.16
CA LYS A 290 15.46 -17.26 -3.89
C LYS A 290 15.58 -17.94 -2.51
N LEU A 291 14.78 -17.49 -1.55
CA LEU A 291 14.73 -18.06 -0.21
C LEU A 291 13.76 -19.25 -0.15
N GLN A 292 13.93 -20.11 0.86
CA GLN A 292 12.93 -21.07 1.27
C GLN A 292 11.82 -20.38 2.08
N GLU A 293 10.72 -21.07 2.28
CA GLU A 293 9.64 -20.56 3.12
C GLU A 293 10.16 -20.29 4.55
N ASN A 294 9.89 -19.13 5.09
CA ASN A 294 10.33 -18.65 6.40
C ASN A 294 11.86 -18.52 6.57
N ASP A 295 12.66 -18.58 5.49
CA ASP A 295 14.09 -18.34 5.55
C ASP A 295 14.41 -16.85 5.32
N LYS A 296 15.51 -16.39 5.89
CA LYS A 296 16.03 -15.02 5.73
C LYS A 296 17.53 -15.06 5.44
N ILE A 297 18.04 -14.05 4.76
CA ILE A 297 19.48 -13.87 4.62
C ILE A 297 20.04 -13.49 6.01
N ALA A 298 21.06 -14.21 6.45
CA ALA A 298 21.80 -13.91 7.67
C ALA A 298 22.94 -12.91 7.38
N ALA A 299 23.69 -13.14 6.30
CA ALA A 299 24.78 -12.26 5.91
C ALA A 299 25.16 -12.44 4.42
N ILE A 300 25.79 -11.42 3.88
CA ILE A 300 26.37 -11.42 2.52
C ILE A 300 27.80 -10.89 2.64
N VAL A 301 28.76 -11.56 2.00
CA VAL A 301 30.15 -11.13 1.98
C VAL A 301 30.73 -11.24 0.57
N PRO A 302 31.46 -10.22 0.08
CA PRO A 302 32.18 -10.32 -1.17
C PRO A 302 33.41 -11.22 -0.99
N VAL A 303 33.67 -12.07 -1.98
CA VAL A 303 34.83 -12.96 -1.96
C VAL A 303 35.68 -12.77 -3.22
N GLU A 304 36.97 -12.70 -3.03
CA GLU A 304 38.00 -12.66 -4.07
C GLU A 304 39.05 -13.75 -3.84
N GLY A 305 39.41 -14.47 -4.88
CA GLY A 305 40.46 -15.48 -4.81
C GLY A 305 40.16 -16.65 -3.88
N GLN A 306 41.23 -17.33 -3.48
CA GLN A 306 41.16 -18.47 -2.57
C GLN A 306 41.14 -17.97 -1.13
N THR A 307 40.08 -18.30 -0.39
CA THR A 307 39.94 -17.96 1.02
C THR A 307 39.10 -19.01 1.75
N ASP A 308 39.28 -19.06 3.05
CA ASP A 308 38.47 -19.90 3.91
C ASP A 308 37.24 -19.13 4.42
N VAL A 309 36.14 -19.82 4.46
CA VAL A 309 34.86 -19.33 5.02
C VAL A 309 34.66 -19.95 6.40
N VAL A 310 34.21 -19.13 7.33
CA VAL A 310 33.77 -19.57 8.65
C VAL A 310 32.32 -19.20 8.85
N LEU A 311 31.48 -20.20 9.06
CA LEU A 311 30.06 -20.04 9.44
C LEU A 311 29.94 -20.11 10.95
N GLN A 312 29.21 -19.16 11.54
CA GLN A 312 28.88 -19.12 12.98
C GLN A 312 27.38 -19.29 13.18
N THR A 313 27.00 -20.18 14.08
CA THR A 313 25.60 -20.38 14.45
C THR A 313 25.24 -19.62 15.73
N SER A 314 23.94 -19.44 15.98
CA SER A 314 23.40 -18.80 17.17
C SER A 314 23.80 -19.49 18.47
N SER A 315 24.07 -20.81 18.44
CA SER A 315 24.56 -21.56 19.58
C SER A 315 26.09 -21.47 19.77
N GLY A 316 26.81 -20.79 18.89
CA GLY A 316 28.26 -20.64 18.93
C GLY A 316 29.03 -21.86 18.41
N VAL A 317 28.44 -22.54 17.44
CA VAL A 317 29.13 -23.54 16.64
C VAL A 317 29.80 -22.85 15.47
N PHE A 318 31.04 -23.18 15.19
CA PHE A 318 31.83 -22.65 14.08
C PHE A 318 32.20 -23.78 13.12
N LEU A 319 32.04 -23.52 11.82
CA LEU A 319 32.47 -24.44 10.77
C LEU A 319 33.35 -23.66 9.77
N ARG A 320 34.63 -24.07 9.66
CA ARG A 320 35.58 -23.55 8.71
C ARG A 320 35.72 -24.49 7.51
N PHE A 321 35.67 -24.00 6.30
CA PHE A 321 35.88 -24.74 5.06
C PHE A 321 36.30 -23.79 3.92
N LEU A 322 36.72 -24.34 2.78
CA LEU A 322 37.20 -23.54 1.63
C LEU A 322 36.00 -22.89 0.92
N ALA A 323 36.12 -21.59 0.55
CA ALA A 323 35.11 -20.88 -0.21
C ALA A 323 34.77 -21.57 -1.56
N GLU A 324 35.75 -22.26 -2.16
CA GLU A 324 35.58 -23.00 -3.41
C GLU A 324 34.56 -24.16 -3.30
N GLU A 325 34.29 -24.65 -2.09
CA GLU A 325 33.27 -25.66 -1.87
C GLU A 325 31.84 -25.09 -2.01
N ILE A 326 31.69 -23.77 -2.03
CA ILE A 326 30.42 -23.11 -2.26
C ILE A 326 30.21 -22.93 -3.76
N SER A 327 29.20 -23.56 -4.31
CA SER A 327 28.92 -23.49 -5.75
C SER A 327 28.56 -22.10 -6.21
N VAL A 328 29.15 -21.66 -7.31
CA VAL A 328 28.76 -20.44 -8.03
C VAL A 328 27.45 -20.69 -8.76
N MET A 329 26.47 -19.88 -8.51
CA MET A 329 25.07 -20.05 -9.01
C MET A 329 24.49 -18.72 -9.41
N LYS A 330 23.42 -18.75 -10.23
CA LYS A 330 22.61 -17.56 -10.54
C LYS A 330 21.85 -17.05 -9.33
N LYS A 331 21.54 -15.76 -9.33
CA LYS A 331 20.77 -15.13 -8.23
C LYS A 331 19.45 -15.85 -7.90
N ASN A 332 18.76 -16.41 -8.87
CA ASN A 332 17.46 -17.08 -8.68
C ASN A 332 17.55 -18.51 -8.09
N SER A 333 18.74 -18.98 -7.70
CA SER A 333 18.92 -20.29 -7.05
C SER A 333 18.76 -20.20 -5.52
N ARG A 334 18.41 -21.31 -4.86
CA ARG A 334 18.31 -21.40 -3.39
C ARG A 334 19.65 -21.62 -2.70
N GLY A 335 20.67 -22.05 -3.42
CA GLY A 335 21.96 -22.43 -2.86
C GLY A 335 22.03 -23.87 -2.42
N VAL A 336 23.11 -24.20 -1.71
CA VAL A 336 23.42 -25.51 -1.15
C VAL A 336 23.58 -25.39 0.37
N ARG A 337 23.44 -26.50 1.10
CA ARG A 337 23.60 -26.46 2.55
C ARG A 337 25.08 -26.19 2.90
N GLY A 338 25.33 -25.14 3.67
CA GLY A 338 26.63 -24.72 4.16
C GLY A 338 27.03 -25.46 5.44
N ILE A 339 26.09 -25.54 6.39
CA ILE A 339 26.29 -26.16 7.71
C ILE A 339 25.06 -26.97 8.08
N LYS A 340 25.28 -28.07 8.86
CA LYS A 340 24.19 -28.84 9.49
C LYS A 340 23.81 -28.19 10.80
N LEU A 341 22.69 -27.55 10.83
CA LEU A 341 22.11 -26.91 12.01
C LEU A 341 21.42 -27.95 12.89
N ALA A 342 21.52 -27.81 14.21
CA ALA A 342 20.71 -28.56 15.15
C ALA A 342 19.29 -28.01 15.20
N GLY A 343 18.34 -28.75 15.81
CA GLY A 343 16.96 -28.30 15.87
C GLY A 343 16.81 -26.92 16.56
N GLY A 344 16.18 -25.95 15.89
CA GLY A 344 15.99 -24.60 16.41
C GLY A 344 17.22 -23.69 16.36
N GLU A 345 18.31 -24.12 15.72
CA GLU A 345 19.52 -23.33 15.54
C GLU A 345 19.48 -22.60 14.21
N GLU A 346 20.02 -21.38 14.18
CA GLU A 346 20.13 -20.56 12.98
C GLU A 346 21.60 -20.23 12.69
N LEU A 347 21.91 -20.02 11.42
CA LEU A 347 23.15 -19.36 11.02
C LEU A 347 23.02 -17.88 11.34
N GLU A 348 24.01 -17.34 12.05
CA GLU A 348 24.01 -15.95 12.50
C GLU A 348 24.97 -15.09 11.69
N GLN A 349 26.18 -15.61 11.38
CA GLN A 349 27.21 -14.82 10.75
C GLN A 349 28.13 -15.68 9.86
N ILE A 350 28.73 -15.01 8.88
CA ILE A 350 29.79 -15.55 8.01
C ILE A 350 31.02 -14.66 8.06
N TYR A 351 32.18 -15.28 8.10
CA TYR A 351 33.46 -14.58 8.06
C TYR A 351 34.31 -15.15 6.94
N LEU A 352 35.12 -14.30 6.33
CA LEU A 352 36.22 -14.71 5.47
C LEU A 352 37.53 -14.58 6.26
N ILE A 353 38.43 -15.57 6.14
CA ILE A 353 39.72 -15.54 6.80
C ILE A 353 40.62 -14.65 5.95
N GLY A 354 40.82 -13.41 6.38
CA GLY A 354 41.72 -12.41 5.80
C GLY A 354 43.00 -12.22 6.66
N GLU A 355 43.58 -11.04 6.57
CA GLU A 355 44.77 -10.66 7.33
C GLU A 355 44.55 -10.65 8.86
N ASN A 356 43.33 -10.38 9.31
CA ASN A 356 43.01 -10.28 10.74
C ASN A 356 41.92 -11.29 11.13
N PRO A 357 42.28 -12.57 11.35
CA PRO A 357 41.33 -13.67 11.57
C PRO A 357 40.81 -13.75 13.01
N ILE A 358 40.74 -12.65 13.74
CA ILE A 358 40.31 -12.62 15.15
C ILE A 358 38.98 -11.90 15.25
N ILE A 359 38.01 -12.54 15.88
CA ILE A 359 36.70 -11.96 16.19
C ILE A 359 36.44 -11.98 17.70
N THR A 360 35.59 -11.09 18.15
CA THR A 360 35.08 -11.12 19.53
C THR A 360 33.74 -11.86 19.58
N TYR A 361 33.69 -12.99 20.26
CA TYR A 361 32.46 -13.74 20.52
C TYR A 361 32.24 -13.91 22.03
N LYS A 362 31.08 -13.48 22.54
CA LYS A 362 30.73 -13.50 23.98
C LYS A 362 31.84 -12.92 24.87
N LYS A 363 32.40 -11.78 24.51
CA LYS A 363 33.47 -11.06 25.18
C LYS A 363 34.84 -11.77 25.22
N LYS A 364 35.04 -12.78 24.38
CA LYS A 364 36.33 -13.49 24.24
C LYS A 364 36.78 -13.47 22.81
N GLU A 365 38.10 -13.46 22.62
CA GLU A 365 38.71 -13.50 21.27
C GLU A 365 38.67 -14.92 20.72
N VAL A 366 38.22 -15.05 19.49
CA VAL A 366 38.23 -16.32 18.74
C VAL A 366 39.11 -16.14 17.50
N HIS A 367 40.16 -16.94 17.44
CA HIS A 367 41.06 -16.99 16.30
C HIS A 367 40.48 -17.90 15.20
N LEU A 368 39.89 -17.36 14.16
CA LEU A 368 39.23 -18.13 13.11
C LEU A 368 40.21 -19.06 12.35
N ASN A 369 41.47 -18.66 12.18
CA ASN A 369 42.50 -19.44 11.54
C ASN A 369 42.93 -20.68 12.34
N ARG A 370 42.64 -20.74 13.65
CA ARG A 370 42.92 -21.92 14.50
C ARG A 370 41.80 -22.94 14.51
N LEU A 371 40.62 -22.61 13.92
CA LEU A 371 39.53 -23.56 13.77
C LEU A 371 39.97 -24.69 12.83
N LYS A 372 39.57 -25.90 13.17
CA LYS A 372 39.85 -27.06 12.32
C LYS A 372 39.18 -26.89 10.96
N LEU A 373 39.95 -27.03 9.88
CA LEU A 373 39.42 -27.08 8.53
C LEU A 373 38.54 -28.32 8.38
N GLY A 374 37.30 -28.11 8.06
CA GLY A 374 36.29 -29.12 7.80
C GLY A 374 35.90 -29.15 6.34
N LYS A 375 34.73 -29.70 6.07
CA LYS A 375 34.06 -29.66 4.74
C LYS A 375 32.73 -28.97 4.87
N ARG A 376 32.29 -28.33 3.78
CA ARG A 376 30.93 -27.79 3.67
C ARG A 376 29.91 -28.87 4.07
N ASP A 377 28.77 -28.46 4.60
CA ASP A 377 27.73 -29.38 5.12
C ASP A 377 28.16 -30.20 6.36
N GLY A 378 29.22 -29.76 7.03
CA GLY A 378 29.66 -30.33 8.34
C GLY A 378 28.76 -29.85 9.48
N LYS A 379 28.95 -30.47 10.68
CA LYS A 379 28.28 -30.07 11.91
C LYS A 379 28.95 -28.89 12.63
N GLY A 380 30.21 -28.58 12.23
CA GLY A 380 31.02 -27.62 12.96
C GLY A 380 31.42 -28.08 14.37
N SER A 381 32.02 -27.18 15.13
CA SER A 381 32.40 -27.43 16.54
C SER A 381 32.19 -26.20 17.40
N LYS A 382 31.83 -26.40 18.66
CA LYS A 382 31.79 -25.31 19.63
C LYS A 382 33.22 -24.89 19.98
N VAL A 383 33.44 -23.60 20.00
CA VAL A 383 34.72 -23.05 20.49
C VAL A 383 34.67 -23.12 22.03
N ARG A 384 35.73 -23.74 22.63
CA ARG A 384 35.91 -23.67 24.07
C ARG A 384 36.30 -22.24 24.44
N LEU A 385 35.36 -21.51 25.02
CA LEU A 385 35.52 -20.14 25.49
C LEU A 385 36.24 -20.08 26.83
#